data_75c644c8c3c26042605aa275ad2fd57a
#
_entry.id   75c644c8c3c26042605aa275ad2fd57a
#
_cell.length_a   1.000
_cell.length_b   1.000
_cell.length_c   1.000
_cell.angle_alpha   90.00
_cell.angle_beta   90.00
_cell.angle_gamma   90.00
#
_symmetry.space_group_name_H-M   'P 1'
#
loop_
_entity.id
_entity.type
_entity.pdbx_description
1 polymer ?
#
loop_
_entity_poly.entity_id
_entity_poly.type
_entity_poly.pdbx_seq_one_letter_code
_entity_poly.pdbx_strand_id
1 'polypeptide(L)'
;AAPYSLYESEVKKPYFVDKSLMLEELFLPAETGNSHICITRPRRFGKTVMANMVSAFFSRGVDSTEIFSKLKIAESTGYKKHLNTHDVIRIDFSRMPRNCNSYDQYIERIERILIQDLMEAYPKADIQEEDAVWDSLDLVYERYGCQRFIFVFDEWDCIFHKDFITDEDKKKYISFLSSLLKDKAYVLLSYMT
;
A
#
# COMPACT_ATOMS: atom_id res chain seq x y z
N ALA A 1 5.31 -13.43 2.78
CA ALA A 1 4.68 -13.87 1.53
C ALA A 1 4.20 -12.65 0.76
N ALA A 2 4.37 -12.65 -0.54
CA ALA A 2 3.91 -11.56 -1.40
C ALA A 2 2.37 -11.49 -1.43
N PRO A 3 1.77 -10.31 -1.54
CA PRO A 3 0.30 -10.16 -1.62
C PRO A 3 -0.35 -11.04 -2.68
N TYR A 4 0.33 -11.23 -3.81
CA TYR A 4 -0.10 -12.14 -4.87
C TYR A 4 -0.33 -13.56 -4.36
N SER A 5 0.68 -14.15 -3.71
CA SER A 5 0.61 -15.53 -3.21
C SER A 5 -0.46 -15.70 -2.14
N LEU A 6 -0.64 -14.69 -1.30
CA LEU A 6 -1.66 -14.70 -0.26
C LEU A 6 -3.06 -14.65 -0.86
N TYR A 7 -3.26 -13.79 -1.86
CA TYR A 7 -4.56 -13.70 -2.53
C TYR A 7 -4.85 -14.94 -3.38
N GLU A 8 -3.85 -15.47 -4.07
CA GLU A 8 -3.98 -16.73 -4.82
C GLU A 8 -4.43 -17.87 -3.91
N SER A 9 -3.83 -18.00 -2.74
CA SER A 9 -4.23 -19.01 -1.75
C SER A 9 -5.67 -18.80 -1.28
N GLU A 10 -6.11 -17.57 -1.11
CA GLU A 10 -7.48 -17.25 -0.71
C GLU A 10 -8.51 -17.66 -1.77
N VAL A 11 -8.22 -17.34 -3.03
CA VAL A 11 -9.10 -17.69 -4.16
C VAL A 11 -9.31 -19.20 -4.30
N LYS A 12 -8.31 -20.00 -3.93
CA LYS A 12 -8.37 -21.47 -4.00
C LYS A 12 -9.15 -22.12 -2.86
N LYS A 13 -9.55 -21.38 -1.85
CA LYS A 13 -10.31 -21.93 -0.72
C LYS A 13 -11.73 -22.35 -1.13
N PRO A 14 -12.28 -23.46 -0.58
CA PRO A 14 -13.63 -23.93 -0.92
C PRO A 14 -14.76 -22.93 -0.62
N TYR A 15 -14.53 -22.05 0.35
CA TYR A 15 -15.51 -21.04 0.78
C TYR A 15 -15.17 -19.63 0.31
N PHE A 16 -14.38 -19.53 -0.75
CA PHE A 16 -14.02 -18.23 -1.31
C PHE A 16 -15.26 -17.51 -1.83
N VAL A 17 -15.40 -16.24 -1.44
CA VAL A 17 -16.43 -15.34 -1.96
C VAL A 17 -15.74 -14.29 -2.83
N ASP A 18 -16.16 -14.20 -4.09
CA ASP A 18 -15.59 -13.25 -5.05
C ASP A 18 -16.10 -11.84 -4.77
N LYS A 19 -15.22 -11.01 -4.23
CA LYS A 19 -15.45 -9.59 -3.98
C LYS A 19 -14.67 -8.69 -4.94
N SER A 20 -14.16 -9.25 -6.03
CA SER A 20 -13.28 -8.52 -6.95
C SER A 20 -13.94 -7.30 -7.61
N LEU A 21 -15.26 -7.26 -7.73
CA LEU A 21 -15.97 -6.09 -8.25
C LEU A 21 -15.74 -4.82 -7.44
N MET A 22 -15.34 -4.93 -6.17
CA MET A 22 -14.96 -3.75 -5.38
C MET A 22 -13.79 -2.98 -5.98
N LEU A 23 -12.96 -3.64 -6.79
CA LEU A 23 -11.85 -2.97 -7.48
C LEU A 23 -12.33 -1.90 -8.45
N GLU A 24 -13.53 -2.02 -9.02
CA GLU A 24 -14.10 -0.98 -9.89
C GLU A 24 -14.21 0.37 -9.19
N GLU A 25 -14.49 0.37 -7.91
CA GLU A 25 -14.62 1.60 -7.11
C GLU A 25 -13.29 2.36 -6.99
N LEU A 26 -12.17 1.68 -7.25
CA LEU A 26 -10.83 2.25 -7.18
C LEU A 26 -10.34 2.79 -8.53
N PHE A 27 -10.99 2.45 -9.63
CA PHE A 27 -10.52 2.80 -10.97
C PHE A 27 -10.55 4.32 -11.22
N LEU A 28 -11.68 4.96 -10.99
CA LEU A 28 -11.78 6.41 -11.15
C LEU A 28 -10.88 7.17 -10.18
N PRO A 29 -10.83 6.84 -8.88
CA PRO A 29 -9.85 7.43 -7.96
C PRO A 29 -8.40 7.31 -8.43
N ALA A 30 -7.99 6.15 -8.94
CA ALA A 30 -6.63 5.95 -9.47
C ALA A 30 -6.38 6.79 -10.73
N GLU A 31 -7.38 6.97 -11.59
CA GLU A 31 -7.27 7.80 -12.79
C GLU A 31 -7.23 9.29 -12.46
N THR A 32 -8.01 9.72 -11.50
CA THR A 32 -8.05 11.12 -11.03
C THR A 32 -6.75 11.49 -10.31
N GLY A 33 -6.22 10.57 -9.52
CA GLY A 33 -5.02 10.78 -8.70
C GLY A 33 -5.32 11.50 -7.39
N ASN A 34 -4.35 11.46 -6.49
CA ASN A 34 -4.39 12.09 -5.16
C ASN A 34 -5.66 11.75 -4.38
N SER A 35 -6.08 10.49 -4.47
CA SER A 35 -7.30 9.97 -3.84
C SER A 35 -6.95 9.12 -2.62
N HIS A 36 -7.74 9.26 -1.56
CA HIS A 36 -7.50 8.57 -0.29
C HIS A 36 -8.75 7.86 0.17
N ILE A 37 -8.64 6.54 0.39
CA ILE A 37 -9.74 5.68 0.81
C ILE A 37 -9.34 4.96 2.09
N CYS A 38 -10.13 5.11 3.15
CA CYS A 38 -9.94 4.43 4.41
C CYS A 38 -11.12 3.50 4.67
N ILE A 39 -10.85 2.21 4.84
CA ILE A 39 -11.87 1.20 5.12
C ILE A 39 -11.92 0.93 6.62
N THR A 40 -13.01 1.32 7.23
CA THR A 40 -13.26 1.14 8.66
C THR A 40 -14.30 0.02 8.85
N ARG A 41 -13.84 -1.23 8.93
CA ARG A 41 -14.71 -2.36 9.22
C ARG A 41 -14.22 -3.10 10.48
N PRO A 42 -15.11 -3.79 11.20
CA PRO A 42 -14.69 -4.60 12.36
C PRO A 42 -13.64 -5.64 11.98
N ARG A 43 -12.88 -6.08 12.97
CA ARG A 43 -11.92 -7.17 12.80
C ARG A 43 -12.61 -8.42 12.20
N ARG A 44 -11.87 -9.20 11.40
CA ARG A 44 -12.32 -10.45 10.76
C ARG A 44 -13.31 -10.27 9.61
N PHE A 45 -13.44 -9.07 9.05
CA PHE A 45 -14.27 -8.85 7.85
C PHE A 45 -13.47 -8.86 6.54
N GLY A 46 -12.35 -9.56 6.51
CA GLY A 46 -11.56 -9.75 5.29
C GLY A 46 -10.77 -8.53 4.83
N LYS A 47 -10.44 -7.59 5.73
CA LYS A 47 -9.66 -6.38 5.38
C LYS A 47 -8.30 -6.71 4.79
N THR A 48 -7.58 -7.65 5.38
CA THR A 48 -6.26 -8.08 4.88
C THR A 48 -6.38 -8.78 3.54
N VAL A 49 -7.40 -9.61 3.35
CA VAL A 49 -7.68 -10.24 2.06
C VAL A 49 -7.93 -9.19 0.99
N MET A 50 -8.69 -8.15 1.31
CA MET A 50 -8.96 -7.04 0.39
C MET A 50 -7.69 -6.25 0.08
N ALA A 51 -6.85 -5.96 1.06
CA ALA A 51 -5.56 -5.30 0.85
C ALA A 51 -4.65 -6.13 -0.07
N ASN A 52 -4.61 -7.43 0.12
CA ASN A 52 -3.86 -8.35 -0.75
C ASN A 52 -4.42 -8.37 -2.17
N MET A 53 -5.74 -8.38 -2.32
CA MET A 53 -6.42 -8.30 -3.61
C MET A 53 -6.06 -7.02 -4.36
N VAL A 54 -6.16 -5.88 -3.71
CA VAL A 54 -5.82 -4.57 -4.29
C VAL A 54 -4.36 -4.56 -4.76
N SER A 55 -3.44 -5.00 -3.91
CA SER A 55 -2.02 -5.06 -4.24
C SER A 55 -1.73 -6.00 -5.41
N ALA A 56 -2.32 -7.20 -5.41
CA ALA A 56 -2.12 -8.19 -6.46
C ALA A 56 -2.71 -7.75 -7.80
N PHE A 57 -3.83 -7.03 -7.77
CA PHE A 57 -4.49 -6.56 -8.99
C PHE A 57 -3.71 -5.42 -9.68
N PHE A 58 -3.36 -4.40 -8.94
CA PHE A 58 -2.77 -3.19 -9.51
C PHE A 58 -1.27 -3.31 -9.81
N SER A 59 -0.53 -4.14 -9.08
CA SER A 59 0.93 -4.18 -9.16
C SER A 59 1.45 -4.67 -10.49
N ARG A 60 2.34 -3.88 -11.11
CA ARG A 60 3.07 -4.30 -12.32
C ARG A 60 4.20 -5.28 -12.01
N GLY A 61 4.57 -5.44 -10.77
CA GLY A 61 5.65 -6.36 -10.36
C GLY A 61 5.27 -7.84 -10.40
N VAL A 62 4.01 -8.17 -10.67
CA VAL A 62 3.49 -9.52 -10.76
C VAL A 62 2.53 -9.64 -11.95
N ASP A 63 2.35 -10.85 -12.46
CA ASP A 63 1.31 -11.17 -13.42
C ASP A 63 0.20 -11.95 -12.70
N SER A 64 -0.90 -11.29 -12.41
CA SER A 64 -2.05 -11.88 -11.72
C SER A 64 -3.22 -12.20 -12.66
N THR A 65 -2.98 -12.22 -13.96
CA THR A 65 -4.00 -12.49 -14.98
C THR A 65 -4.70 -13.82 -14.74
N GLU A 66 -3.97 -14.88 -14.38
CA GLU A 66 -4.55 -16.19 -14.14
C GLU A 66 -5.59 -16.18 -13.01
N ILE A 67 -5.34 -15.40 -11.97
CA ILE A 67 -6.29 -15.25 -10.85
C ILE A 67 -7.51 -14.45 -11.28
N PHE A 68 -7.30 -13.23 -11.76
CA PHE A 68 -8.37 -12.26 -11.96
C PHE A 68 -9.21 -12.51 -13.22
N SER A 69 -8.65 -13.19 -14.22
CA SER A 69 -9.41 -13.52 -15.44
C SER A 69 -10.63 -14.41 -15.17
N LYS A 70 -10.64 -15.13 -14.06
CA LYS A 70 -11.72 -16.03 -13.62
C LYS A 70 -12.70 -15.37 -12.66
N LEU A 71 -12.44 -14.13 -12.26
CA LEU A 71 -13.24 -13.40 -11.29
C LEU A 71 -14.14 -12.36 -11.97
N LYS A 72 -15.13 -11.88 -11.23
CA LYS A 72 -16.12 -10.93 -11.75
C LYS A 72 -15.51 -9.65 -12.32
N ILE A 73 -14.38 -9.19 -11.76
CA ILE A 73 -13.71 -7.97 -12.21
C ILE A 73 -13.27 -8.06 -13.68
N ALA A 74 -13.03 -9.25 -14.21
CA ALA A 74 -12.59 -9.45 -15.60
C ALA A 74 -13.57 -8.90 -16.63
N GLU A 75 -14.84 -8.77 -16.28
CA GLU A 75 -15.88 -8.22 -17.15
C GLU A 75 -15.98 -6.68 -17.08
N SER A 76 -15.26 -6.06 -16.15
CA SER A 76 -15.26 -4.61 -15.99
C SER A 76 -14.55 -3.92 -17.15
N THR A 77 -15.06 -2.76 -17.56
CA THR A 77 -14.46 -1.96 -18.65
C THR A 77 -13.05 -1.47 -18.32
N GLY A 78 -12.73 -1.25 -17.04
CA GLY A 78 -11.40 -0.82 -16.60
C GLY A 78 -10.41 -1.96 -16.36
N TYR A 79 -10.82 -3.21 -16.51
CA TYR A 79 -10.00 -4.36 -16.15
C TYR A 79 -8.64 -4.37 -16.85
N LYS A 80 -8.62 -4.31 -18.17
CA LYS A 80 -7.38 -4.35 -18.97
C LYS A 80 -6.49 -3.14 -18.72
N LYS A 81 -7.09 -1.99 -18.50
CA LYS A 81 -6.37 -0.74 -18.26
C LYS A 81 -5.59 -0.77 -16.94
N HIS A 82 -6.16 -1.39 -15.91
CA HIS A 82 -5.63 -1.31 -14.55
C HIS A 82 -4.91 -2.55 -14.07
N LEU A 83 -5.21 -3.73 -14.65
CA LEU A 83 -4.57 -4.97 -14.22
C LEU A 83 -3.05 -4.90 -14.42
N ASN A 84 -2.31 -5.02 -13.32
CA ASN A 84 -0.84 -5.10 -13.32
C ASN A 84 -0.13 -3.93 -14.04
N THR A 85 -0.70 -2.73 -13.95
CA THR A 85 -0.17 -1.55 -14.66
C THR A 85 0.34 -0.45 -13.74
N HIS A 86 0.32 -0.64 -12.44
CA HIS A 86 0.68 0.39 -11.47
C HIS A 86 1.84 -0.04 -10.56
N ASP A 87 2.58 0.94 -10.08
CA ASP A 87 3.55 0.72 -9.00
C ASP A 87 2.84 0.81 -7.67
N VAL A 88 2.94 -0.25 -6.87
CA VAL A 88 2.25 -0.39 -5.59
C VAL A 88 3.26 -0.43 -4.46
N ILE A 89 3.08 0.43 -3.46
CA ILE A 89 3.78 0.37 -2.19
C ILE A 89 2.83 -0.18 -1.14
N ARG A 90 3.10 -1.40 -0.68
CA ARG A 90 2.28 -2.07 0.34
C ARG A 90 3.03 -2.14 1.66
N ILE A 91 2.40 -1.67 2.72
CA ILE A 91 2.95 -1.73 4.08
C ILE A 91 1.95 -2.45 4.99
N ASP A 92 2.45 -3.44 5.71
CA ASP A 92 1.78 -4.06 6.84
C ASP A 92 2.28 -3.41 8.13
N PHE A 93 1.49 -2.49 8.66
CA PHE A 93 1.85 -1.73 9.87
C PHE A 93 1.80 -2.55 11.15
N SER A 94 1.27 -3.78 11.10
CA SER A 94 1.28 -4.69 12.27
C SER A 94 2.65 -5.32 12.53
N ARG A 95 3.57 -5.26 11.57
CA ARG A 95 4.91 -5.83 11.72
C ARG A 95 5.78 -4.95 12.59
N MET A 96 6.22 -5.51 13.71
CA MET A 96 7.08 -4.81 14.66
C MET A 96 8.54 -5.24 14.50
N PRO A 97 9.51 -4.33 14.75
CA PRO A 97 10.89 -4.75 14.92
C PRO A 97 11.03 -5.65 16.16
N ARG A 98 12.08 -6.46 16.17
CA ARG A 98 12.37 -7.31 17.33
C ARG A 98 12.61 -6.43 18.57
N ASN A 99 11.96 -6.78 19.68
CA ASN A 99 12.06 -6.05 20.95
C ASN A 99 11.62 -4.57 20.82
N CYS A 100 10.61 -4.29 20.02
CA CYS A 100 10.08 -2.94 19.86
C CYS A 100 9.40 -2.47 21.16
N ASN A 101 9.90 -1.38 21.71
CA ASN A 101 9.35 -0.76 22.93
C ASN A 101 9.20 0.75 22.83
N SER A 102 9.36 1.33 21.65
CA SER A 102 9.16 2.76 21.42
C SER A 102 8.61 3.03 20.02
N TYR A 103 7.94 4.16 19.87
CA TYR A 103 7.48 4.65 18.59
C TYR A 103 8.64 4.86 17.60
N ASP A 104 9.76 5.44 18.07
CA ASP A 104 10.90 5.72 17.21
C ASP A 104 11.48 4.44 16.59
N GLN A 105 11.61 3.37 17.36
CA GLN A 105 12.05 2.07 16.83
C GLN A 105 11.10 1.53 15.76
N TYR A 106 9.81 1.70 15.98
CA TYR A 106 8.76 1.26 15.07
C TYR A 106 8.81 2.01 13.73
N ILE A 107 8.80 3.34 13.78
CA ILE A 107 8.74 4.15 12.57
C ILE A 107 10.06 4.12 11.78
N GLU A 108 11.20 4.10 12.48
CA GLU A 108 12.52 4.01 11.84
C GLU A 108 12.65 2.74 10.98
N ARG A 109 12.10 1.62 11.47
CA ARG A 109 12.11 0.39 10.68
C ARG A 109 11.33 0.55 9.38
N ILE A 110 10.15 1.14 9.44
CA ILE A 110 9.31 1.37 8.27
C ILE A 110 10.01 2.31 7.29
N GLU A 111 10.53 3.42 7.77
CA GLU A 111 11.26 4.39 6.95
C GLU A 111 12.48 3.77 6.28
N ARG A 112 13.28 3.02 7.03
CA ARG A 112 14.49 2.38 6.51
C ARG A 112 14.16 1.38 5.40
N ILE A 113 13.14 0.53 5.59
CA ILE A 113 12.74 -0.45 4.59
C ILE A 113 12.27 0.25 3.32
N LEU A 114 11.44 1.29 3.45
CA LEU A 114 10.96 2.06 2.30
C LEU A 114 12.10 2.71 1.54
N ILE A 115 13.03 3.37 2.23
CA ILE A 115 14.19 4.03 1.61
C ILE A 115 15.05 2.99 0.88
N GLN A 116 15.36 1.87 1.51
CA GLN A 116 16.16 0.82 0.88
C GLN A 116 15.49 0.26 -0.38
N ASP A 117 14.19 0.00 -0.32
CA ASP A 117 13.43 -0.50 -1.46
C ASP A 117 13.38 0.52 -2.61
N LEU A 118 13.21 1.80 -2.29
CA LEU A 118 13.23 2.88 -3.28
C LEU A 118 14.60 3.06 -3.91
N MET A 119 15.68 2.98 -3.13
CA MET A 119 17.05 3.07 -3.65
C MET A 119 17.35 1.93 -4.63
N GLU A 120 16.91 0.72 -4.31
CA GLU A 120 17.09 -0.44 -5.16
C GLU A 120 16.26 -0.36 -6.45
N ALA A 121 14.99 0.03 -6.34
CA ALA A 121 14.07 0.09 -7.47
C ALA A 121 14.33 1.29 -8.39
N TYR A 122 14.83 2.40 -7.84
CA TYR A 122 14.98 3.67 -8.56
C TYR A 122 16.39 4.26 -8.39
N PRO A 123 17.43 3.59 -8.89
CA PRO A 123 18.83 4.02 -8.66
C PRO A 123 19.15 5.40 -9.24
N LYS A 124 18.47 5.81 -10.31
CA LYS A 124 18.67 7.13 -10.94
C LYS A 124 18.06 8.29 -10.13
N ALA A 125 17.27 8.00 -9.12
CA ALA A 125 16.71 9.03 -8.26
C ALA A 125 17.74 9.61 -7.28
N ASP A 126 18.87 8.95 -7.10
CA ASP A 126 19.96 9.38 -6.21
C ASP A 126 19.49 9.62 -4.77
N ILE A 127 18.69 8.68 -4.26
CA ILE A 127 18.14 8.72 -2.91
C ILE A 127 19.27 8.42 -1.92
N GLN A 128 19.35 9.21 -0.83
CA GLN A 128 20.29 9.00 0.26
C GLN A 128 19.58 8.29 1.44
N GLU A 129 20.33 7.53 2.23
CA GLU A 129 19.77 6.78 3.38
C GLU A 129 19.14 7.68 4.43
N GLU A 130 19.64 8.90 4.58
CA GLU A 130 19.16 9.88 5.54
C GLU A 130 17.99 10.74 5.05
N ASP A 131 17.60 10.60 3.79
CA ASP A 131 16.48 11.35 3.24
C ASP A 131 15.15 10.97 3.89
N ALA A 132 14.24 11.91 4.01
CA ALA A 132 12.88 11.61 4.39
C ALA A 132 12.20 10.79 3.28
N VAL A 133 11.29 9.89 3.65
CA VAL A 133 10.61 9.02 2.68
C VAL A 133 9.85 9.84 1.64
N TRP A 134 9.13 10.88 2.06
CA TRP A 134 8.39 11.76 1.13
C TRP A 134 9.30 12.54 0.18
N ASP A 135 10.48 12.95 0.64
CA ASP A 135 11.45 13.60 -0.24
C ASP A 135 12.02 12.61 -1.26
N SER A 136 12.25 11.37 -0.85
CA SER A 136 12.70 10.29 -1.73
C SER A 136 11.67 9.99 -2.82
N LEU A 137 10.39 9.95 -2.46
CA LEU A 137 9.30 9.75 -3.40
C LEU A 137 9.15 10.91 -4.38
N ASP A 138 9.37 12.14 -3.92
CA ASP A 138 9.42 13.32 -4.80
C ASP A 138 10.55 13.21 -5.81
N LEU A 139 11.74 12.74 -5.41
CA LEU A 139 12.86 12.50 -6.32
C LEU A 139 12.53 11.45 -7.38
N VAL A 140 11.87 10.37 -6.99
CA VAL A 140 11.42 9.34 -7.95
C VAL A 140 10.41 9.94 -8.92
N TYR A 141 9.45 10.69 -8.44
CA TYR A 141 8.47 11.37 -9.27
C TYR A 141 9.13 12.26 -10.31
N GLU A 142 10.07 13.11 -9.90
CA GLU A 142 10.74 14.05 -10.76
C GLU A 142 11.67 13.38 -11.78
N ARG A 143 12.41 12.36 -11.35
CA ARG A 143 13.49 11.75 -12.14
C ARG A 143 13.06 10.55 -12.97
N TYR A 144 11.86 10.03 -12.74
CA TYR A 144 11.30 8.88 -13.46
C TYR A 144 10.01 9.23 -14.22
N GLY A 145 9.98 10.42 -14.83
CA GLY A 145 8.89 10.79 -15.73
C GLY A 145 7.52 10.88 -15.07
N CYS A 146 7.44 11.56 -13.92
CA CYS A 146 6.22 11.70 -13.13
C CYS A 146 5.70 10.35 -12.61
N GLN A 147 6.61 9.51 -12.12
CA GLN A 147 6.28 8.21 -11.52
C GLN A 147 5.37 8.39 -10.31
N ARG A 148 4.22 7.73 -10.32
CA ARG A 148 3.21 7.79 -9.26
C ARG A 148 2.95 6.41 -8.67
N PHE A 149 2.37 6.38 -7.47
CA PHE A 149 2.19 5.15 -6.71
C PHE A 149 0.77 4.97 -6.20
N ILE A 150 0.36 3.72 -6.12
CA ILE A 150 -0.78 3.29 -5.29
C ILE A 150 -0.20 2.78 -3.98
N PHE A 151 -0.68 3.36 -2.87
CA PHE A 151 -0.29 2.95 -1.52
C PHE A 151 -1.36 2.04 -0.94
N VAL A 152 -0.96 0.88 -0.43
CA VAL A 152 -1.85 -0.06 0.25
C VAL A 152 -1.32 -0.27 1.66
N PHE A 153 -2.01 0.29 2.64
CA PHE A 153 -1.62 0.25 4.05
C PHE A 153 -2.60 -0.64 4.83
N ASP A 154 -2.08 -1.78 5.30
CA ASP A 154 -2.85 -2.71 6.12
C ASP A 154 -2.51 -2.51 7.59
N GLU A 155 -3.52 -2.59 8.46
CA GLU A 155 -3.37 -2.41 9.91
C GLU A 155 -2.71 -1.06 10.28
N TRP A 156 -3.07 0.02 9.57
CA TRP A 156 -2.42 1.32 9.75
C TRP A 156 -2.55 1.88 11.16
N ASP A 157 -3.63 1.55 11.87
CA ASP A 157 -3.93 2.02 13.22
C ASP A 157 -3.39 1.08 14.32
N CYS A 158 -2.68 0.02 13.96
CA CYS A 158 -2.16 -0.98 14.90
C CYS A 158 -1.33 -0.37 16.02
N ILE A 159 -0.52 0.64 15.71
CA ILE A 159 0.38 1.28 16.68
C ILE A 159 -0.38 1.95 17.83
N PHE A 160 -1.61 2.43 17.60
CA PHE A 160 -2.40 3.09 18.65
C PHE A 160 -2.76 2.18 19.81
N HIS A 161 -2.70 0.87 19.63
CA HIS A 161 -3.06 -0.13 20.62
C HIS A 161 -1.86 -0.71 21.36
N LYS A 162 -0.65 -0.18 21.13
CA LYS A 162 0.55 -0.64 21.84
C LYS A 162 0.73 0.09 23.17
N ASP A 163 1.17 -0.65 24.19
CA ASP A 163 1.30 -0.12 25.56
C ASP A 163 2.32 1.00 25.70
N PHE A 164 3.36 1.00 24.84
CA PHE A 164 4.43 1.99 24.89
C PHE A 164 4.09 3.31 24.21
N ILE A 165 2.96 3.40 23.51
CA ILE A 165 2.57 4.60 22.75
C ILE A 165 2.05 5.69 23.67
N THR A 166 2.60 6.89 23.53
CA THR A 166 2.14 8.12 24.20
C THR A 166 1.19 8.90 23.29
N ASP A 167 0.46 9.85 23.86
CA ASP A 167 -0.39 10.74 23.07
C ASP A 167 0.44 11.60 22.09
N GLU A 168 1.65 12.00 22.49
CA GLU A 168 2.58 12.70 21.61
C GLU A 168 3.02 11.83 20.44
N ASP A 169 3.33 10.55 20.68
CA ASP A 169 3.68 9.59 19.64
C ASP A 169 2.55 9.41 18.63
N LYS A 170 1.30 9.38 19.08
CA LYS A 170 0.12 9.31 18.20
C LYS A 170 0.07 10.52 17.25
N LYS A 171 0.36 11.72 17.77
CA LYS A 171 0.43 12.93 16.95
C LYS A 171 1.56 12.87 15.94
N LYS A 172 2.73 12.39 16.34
CA LYS A 172 3.88 12.19 15.43
C LYS A 172 3.54 11.21 14.31
N TYR A 173 2.85 10.13 14.62
CA TYR A 173 2.46 9.13 13.64
C TYR A 173 1.45 9.69 12.62
N ILE A 174 0.45 10.41 13.07
CA ILE A 174 -0.52 11.07 12.17
C ILE A 174 0.20 12.10 11.30
N SER A 175 1.13 12.86 11.86
CA SER A 175 1.96 13.81 11.10
C SER A 175 2.83 13.09 10.06
N PHE A 176 3.41 11.94 10.39
CA PHE A 176 4.15 11.10 9.45
C PHE A 176 3.28 10.67 8.26
N LEU A 177 2.09 10.14 8.52
CA LEU A 177 1.16 9.73 7.46
C LEU A 177 0.72 10.91 6.60
N SER A 178 0.46 12.07 7.22
CA SER A 178 0.11 13.28 6.50
C SER A 178 1.25 13.77 5.60
N SER A 179 2.48 13.78 6.10
CA SER A 179 3.66 14.15 5.32
C SER A 179 3.92 13.21 4.16
N LEU A 180 3.56 11.94 4.32
CA LEU A 180 3.74 10.93 3.29
C LEU A 180 2.69 11.04 2.18
N LEU A 181 1.43 11.31 2.53
CA LEU A 181 0.30 11.12 1.61
C LEU A 181 -0.42 12.40 1.19
N LYS A 182 -0.45 13.43 2.05
CA LYS A 182 -1.30 14.60 1.80
C LYS A 182 -0.71 15.53 0.76
N ASP A 183 -1.49 15.84 -0.27
CA ASP A 183 -1.13 16.80 -1.32
C ASP A 183 0.20 16.48 -2.01
N LYS A 184 0.45 15.19 -2.26
CA LYS A 184 1.66 14.72 -2.91
C LYS A 184 1.40 14.32 -4.36
N ALA A 185 2.20 14.88 -5.28
CA ALA A 185 2.09 14.58 -6.70
C ALA A 185 2.31 13.10 -7.02
N TYR A 186 3.13 12.40 -6.24
CA TYR A 186 3.43 10.97 -6.44
C TYR A 186 2.31 10.02 -6.01
N VAL A 187 1.25 10.51 -5.36
CA VAL A 187 0.13 9.67 -4.92
C VAL A 187 -0.93 9.60 -6.01
N LEU A 188 -1.19 8.40 -6.54
CA LEU A 188 -2.41 8.13 -7.32
C LEU A 188 -3.57 7.86 -6.38
N LEU A 189 -3.39 6.89 -5.50
CA LEU A 189 -4.40 6.39 -4.60
C LEU A 189 -3.73 5.87 -3.34
N SER A 190 -4.32 6.14 -2.17
CA SER A 190 -4.00 5.42 -0.95
C SER A 190 -5.22 4.63 -0.49
N TYR A 191 -5.00 3.35 -0.23
CA TYR A 191 -6.01 2.42 0.28
C TYR A 191 -5.55 1.95 1.65
N MET A 192 -6.29 2.34 2.68
CA MET A 192 -5.93 2.08 4.09
C MET A 192 -6.98 1.21 4.76
N THR A 193 -6.53 0.19 5.44
CA THR A 193 -7.40 -0.73 6.16
C THR A 193 -6.87 -1.13 7.52
#